data_bb7a668e4bea5706b3476c9ad64fdc68
#
_entry.id   bb7a668e4bea5706b3476c9ad64fdc68
#
_cell.length_a   1.000
_cell.length_b   1.000
_cell.length_c   1.000
_cell.angle_alpha   90.00
_cell.angle_beta   90.00
_cell.angle_gamma   90.00
#
_symmetry.space_group_name_H-M   'P 1'
#
loop_
_entity.id
_entity.type
_entity.pdbx_description
1 polymer ?
#
loop_
_entity_poly.entity_id
_entity_poly.type
_entity_poly.pdbx_seq_one_letter_code
_entity_poly.pdbx_strand_id
1 'polypeptide(L)'
;MRKILFLLLFVSSFSSFSQYDDKWKEVYNYELDGKIKSAEEKVQEIYKKAKRKKDEVQIVKCFFYLSKFEQVFDEKAQTTIITNLQDEIRTAQPVSKALLNYIYATILEKYSPKFSYQISKLTPLKNQKSKDFLIWSSSD
;
A
#
# COMPACT_ATOMS: atom_id res chain seq x y z
N MET A 1 -42.16 -5.23 18.92
CA MET A 1 -41.57 -5.33 17.55
C MET A 1 -40.47 -4.30 17.28
N ARG A 2 -40.56 -3.04 17.72
CA ARG A 2 -39.50 -2.01 17.48
C ARG A 2 -38.13 -2.33 18.16
N LYS A 3 -38.11 -3.04 19.29
CA LYS A 3 -36.87 -3.39 20.00
C LYS A 3 -36.06 -4.52 19.34
N ILE A 4 -36.75 -5.42 18.62
CA ILE A 4 -36.11 -6.54 17.89
C ILE A 4 -35.41 -6.01 16.62
N LEU A 5 -35.96 -4.97 15.99
CA LEU A 5 -35.35 -4.34 14.80
C LEU A 5 -34.01 -3.65 15.10
N PHE A 6 -33.87 -3.07 16.30
CA PHE A 6 -32.61 -2.46 16.77
C PHE A 6 -31.52 -3.50 17.06
N LEU A 7 -31.91 -4.68 17.57
CA LEU A 7 -30.94 -5.75 17.84
C LEU A 7 -30.38 -6.37 16.55
N LEU A 8 -31.20 -6.49 15.50
CA LEU A 8 -30.79 -6.98 14.19
C LEU A 8 -29.82 -6.03 13.47
N LEU A 9 -29.94 -4.71 13.65
CA LEU A 9 -29.02 -3.72 13.11
C LEU A 9 -27.65 -3.73 13.81
N PHE A 10 -27.59 -4.12 15.08
CA PHE A 10 -26.35 -4.17 15.84
C PHE A 10 -25.47 -5.40 15.50
N VAL A 11 -26.11 -6.53 15.14
CA VAL A 11 -25.40 -7.78 14.76
C VAL A 11 -24.72 -7.66 13.39
N SER A 12 -25.20 -6.81 12.48
CA SER A 12 -24.59 -6.63 11.16
C SER A 12 -23.25 -5.87 11.18
N SER A 13 -22.94 -5.17 12.27
CA SER A 13 -21.69 -4.38 12.41
C SER A 13 -20.46 -5.21 12.78
N PHE A 14 -20.62 -6.44 13.30
CA PHE A 14 -19.53 -7.30 13.74
C PHE A 14 -18.93 -8.19 12.63
N SER A 15 -19.58 -8.31 11.49
CA SER A 15 -19.15 -9.22 10.42
C SER A 15 -17.93 -8.73 9.61
N SER A 16 -17.51 -7.47 9.79
CA SER A 16 -16.42 -6.89 9.00
C SER A 16 -15.01 -7.28 9.48
N PHE A 17 -14.86 -7.62 10.77
CA PHE A 17 -13.55 -7.92 11.35
C PHE A 17 -12.99 -9.27 10.90
N SER A 18 -13.85 -10.30 10.82
CA SER A 18 -13.47 -11.67 10.43
C SER A 18 -13.08 -11.84 8.94
N GLN A 19 -13.42 -10.88 8.08
CA GLN A 19 -13.35 -11.08 6.63
C GLN A 19 -11.93 -11.09 6.04
N TYR A 20 -10.97 -10.50 6.75
CA TYR A 20 -9.57 -10.40 6.35
C TYR A 20 -8.63 -11.24 7.23
N ASP A 21 -9.10 -11.69 8.39
CA ASP A 21 -8.25 -12.32 9.41
C ASP A 21 -7.55 -13.57 8.88
N ASP A 22 -8.26 -14.47 8.20
CA ASP A 22 -7.66 -15.67 7.62
C ASP A 22 -6.58 -15.34 6.57
N LYS A 23 -6.85 -14.33 5.72
CA LYS A 23 -5.87 -13.90 4.72
C LYS A 23 -4.63 -13.24 5.35
N TRP A 24 -4.82 -12.44 6.39
CA TRP A 24 -3.69 -11.87 7.13
C TRP A 24 -2.88 -12.93 7.87
N LYS A 25 -3.54 -13.96 8.38
CA LYS A 25 -2.86 -15.12 8.97
C LYS A 25 -2.01 -15.86 7.94
N GLU A 26 -2.51 -16.03 6.71
CA GLU A 26 -1.70 -16.59 5.62
C GLU A 26 -0.48 -15.72 5.32
N VAL A 27 -0.64 -14.38 5.22
CA VAL A 27 0.48 -13.43 5.04
C VAL A 27 1.54 -13.63 6.12
N TYR A 28 1.10 -13.67 7.38
CA TYR A 28 1.99 -13.87 8.51
C TYR A 28 2.74 -15.22 8.44
N ASN A 29 2.05 -16.29 8.12
CA ASN A 29 2.67 -17.62 7.99
C ASN A 29 3.71 -17.64 6.84
N TYR A 30 3.40 -17.07 5.68
CA TYR A 30 4.36 -16.95 4.58
C TYR A 30 5.58 -16.12 4.96
N GLU A 31 5.38 -15.05 5.72
CA GLU A 31 6.47 -14.23 6.23
C GLU A 31 7.39 -15.02 7.18
N LEU A 32 6.81 -15.77 8.12
CA LEU A 32 7.56 -16.64 9.04
C LEU A 32 8.36 -17.72 8.29
N ASP A 33 7.79 -18.27 7.22
CA ASP A 33 8.43 -19.26 6.37
C ASP A 33 9.50 -18.66 5.42
N GLY A 34 9.70 -17.33 5.42
CA GLY A 34 10.58 -16.64 4.48
C GLY A 34 10.07 -16.59 3.02
N LYS A 35 8.81 -16.97 2.79
CA LYS A 35 8.15 -16.99 1.47
C LYS A 35 7.59 -15.61 1.12
N ILE A 36 8.46 -14.61 1.01
CA ILE A 36 8.05 -13.21 0.91
C ILE A 36 7.24 -12.92 -0.36
N LYS A 37 7.55 -13.57 -1.49
CA LYS A 37 6.73 -13.42 -2.71
C LYS A 37 5.29 -13.92 -2.52
N SER A 38 5.10 -15.06 -1.86
CA SER A 38 3.75 -15.57 -1.56
C SER A 38 3.01 -14.68 -0.57
N ALA A 39 3.71 -14.11 0.41
CA ALA A 39 3.15 -13.12 1.32
C ALA A 39 2.69 -11.86 0.55
N GLU A 40 3.51 -11.35 -0.37
CA GLU A 40 3.19 -10.21 -1.23
C GLU A 40 1.94 -10.48 -2.10
N GLU A 41 1.89 -11.62 -2.80
CA GLU A 41 0.73 -12.00 -3.61
C GLU A 41 -0.56 -12.02 -2.78
N LYS A 42 -0.49 -12.52 -1.54
CA LYS A 42 -1.62 -12.53 -0.63
C LYS A 42 -2.02 -11.12 -0.17
N VAL A 43 -1.06 -10.24 0.07
CA VAL A 43 -1.34 -8.82 0.37
C VAL A 43 -2.01 -8.14 -0.82
N GLN A 44 -1.61 -8.43 -2.06
CA GLN A 44 -2.26 -7.91 -3.26
C GLN A 44 -3.71 -8.39 -3.41
N GLU A 45 -4.03 -9.64 -3.03
CA GLU A 45 -5.41 -10.11 -2.98
C GLU A 45 -6.25 -9.33 -1.97
N ILE A 46 -5.69 -9.09 -0.77
CA ILE A 46 -6.35 -8.28 0.28
C ILE A 46 -6.58 -6.86 -0.23
N TYR A 47 -5.58 -6.24 -0.84
CA TYR A 47 -5.66 -4.90 -1.42
C TYR A 47 -6.79 -4.78 -2.45
N LYS A 48 -6.85 -5.71 -3.42
CA LYS A 48 -7.93 -5.73 -4.43
C LYS A 48 -9.32 -5.83 -3.79
N LYS A 49 -9.46 -6.61 -2.72
CA LYS A 49 -10.72 -6.74 -1.97
C LYS A 49 -11.05 -5.45 -1.21
N ALA A 50 -10.06 -4.86 -0.53
CA ALA A 50 -10.20 -3.63 0.23
C ALA A 50 -10.60 -2.44 -0.69
N LYS A 51 -10.00 -2.33 -1.86
CA LYS A 51 -10.36 -1.33 -2.89
C LYS A 51 -11.82 -1.43 -3.29
N ARG A 52 -12.32 -2.63 -3.61
CA ARG A 52 -13.72 -2.83 -3.98
C ARG A 52 -14.68 -2.44 -2.87
N LYS A 53 -14.26 -2.60 -1.60
CA LYS A 53 -15.07 -2.29 -0.42
C LYS A 53 -14.85 -0.87 0.12
N LYS A 54 -13.91 -0.13 -0.44
CA LYS A 54 -13.48 1.18 0.05
C LYS A 54 -13.03 1.13 1.51
N ASP A 55 -12.39 0.01 1.91
CA ASP A 55 -11.89 -0.21 3.28
C ASP A 55 -10.49 0.40 3.41
N GLU A 56 -10.45 1.67 3.76
CA GLU A 56 -9.20 2.44 3.86
C GLU A 56 -8.23 1.88 4.90
N VAL A 57 -8.72 1.30 6.00
CA VAL A 57 -7.87 0.70 7.03
C VAL A 57 -7.08 -0.46 6.44
N GLN A 58 -7.75 -1.32 5.68
CA GLN A 58 -7.09 -2.44 5.02
C GLN A 58 -6.17 -1.98 3.88
N ILE A 59 -6.54 -0.94 3.15
CA ILE A 59 -5.69 -0.34 2.10
C ILE A 59 -4.38 0.16 2.72
N VAL A 60 -4.44 0.95 3.80
CA VAL A 60 -3.24 1.43 4.50
C VAL A 60 -2.39 0.27 5.01
N LYS A 61 -3.02 -0.75 5.63
CA LYS A 61 -2.32 -1.94 6.10
C LYS A 61 -1.61 -2.69 4.96
N CYS A 62 -2.25 -2.82 3.80
CA CYS A 62 -1.62 -3.44 2.64
C CYS A 62 -0.36 -2.70 2.20
N PHE A 63 -0.40 -1.38 2.06
CA PHE A 63 0.77 -0.61 1.67
C PHE A 63 1.89 -0.66 2.72
N PHE A 64 1.55 -0.71 4.01
CA PHE A 64 2.54 -0.94 5.05
C PHE A 64 3.29 -2.27 4.86
N TYR A 65 2.58 -3.37 4.60
CA TYR A 65 3.21 -4.67 4.33
C TYR A 65 3.98 -4.68 3.00
N LEU A 66 3.44 -4.08 1.93
CA LEU A 66 4.16 -3.97 0.67
C LEU A 66 5.46 -3.18 0.82
N SER A 67 5.46 -2.07 1.59
CA SER A 67 6.68 -1.34 1.89
C SER A 67 7.70 -2.13 2.71
N LYS A 68 7.23 -3.03 3.58
CA LYS A 68 8.08 -3.93 4.34
C LYS A 68 8.76 -4.97 3.45
N PHE A 69 8.06 -5.47 2.45
CA PHE A 69 8.54 -6.51 1.53
C PHE A 69 9.34 -5.95 0.34
N GLU A 70 9.44 -4.64 0.23
CA GLU A 70 10.04 -3.93 -0.92
C GLU A 70 11.44 -4.44 -1.31
N GLN A 71 12.25 -4.86 -0.33
CA GLN A 71 13.63 -5.29 -0.58
C GLN A 71 13.75 -6.51 -1.52
N VAL A 72 12.68 -7.28 -1.68
CA VAL A 72 12.63 -8.48 -2.54
C VAL A 72 11.98 -8.21 -3.89
N PHE A 73 11.51 -6.98 -4.13
CA PHE A 73 10.86 -6.61 -5.39
C PHE A 73 11.87 -6.18 -6.44
N ASP A 74 11.57 -6.54 -7.69
CA ASP A 74 12.25 -5.93 -8.84
C ASP A 74 11.76 -4.48 -9.06
N GLU A 75 12.48 -3.75 -9.91
CA GLU A 75 12.20 -2.34 -10.20
C GLU A 75 10.78 -2.11 -10.72
N LYS A 76 10.25 -3.00 -11.57
CA LYS A 76 8.91 -2.89 -12.12
C LYS A 76 7.83 -3.04 -11.04
N ALA A 77 8.01 -3.98 -10.12
CA ALA A 77 7.09 -4.16 -9.00
C ALA A 77 7.11 -2.96 -8.06
N GLN A 78 8.29 -2.42 -7.74
CA GLN A 78 8.45 -1.22 -6.94
C GLN A 78 7.75 -0.01 -7.57
N THR A 79 7.97 0.23 -8.87
CA THR A 79 7.29 1.28 -9.64
C THR A 79 5.78 1.16 -9.57
N THR A 80 5.26 -0.05 -9.72
CA THR A 80 3.82 -0.32 -9.64
C THR A 80 3.25 0.00 -8.26
N ILE A 81 3.95 -0.38 -7.19
CA ILE A 81 3.52 -0.10 -5.81
C ILE A 81 3.49 1.41 -5.56
N ILE A 82 4.53 2.13 -5.97
CA ILE A 82 4.62 3.59 -5.80
C ILE A 82 3.49 4.30 -6.57
N THR A 83 3.22 3.91 -7.80
CA THR A 83 2.14 4.49 -8.61
C THR A 83 0.77 4.25 -7.96
N ASN A 84 0.50 3.01 -7.52
CA ASN A 84 -0.74 2.69 -6.83
C ASN A 84 -0.89 3.49 -5.53
N LEU A 85 0.20 3.66 -4.77
CA LEU A 85 0.20 4.43 -3.54
C LEU A 85 -0.10 5.91 -3.78
N GLN A 86 0.48 6.53 -4.82
CA GLN A 86 0.16 7.89 -5.21
C GLN A 86 -1.31 8.07 -5.58
N ASP A 87 -1.91 7.08 -6.27
CA ASP A 87 -3.33 7.10 -6.62
C ASP A 87 -4.24 7.02 -5.39
N GLU A 88 -3.88 6.19 -4.39
CA GLU A 88 -4.61 6.13 -3.13
C GLU A 88 -4.51 7.44 -2.32
N ILE A 89 -3.33 8.03 -2.23
CA ILE A 89 -3.12 9.31 -1.51
C ILE A 89 -4.04 10.41 -2.05
N ARG A 90 -4.32 10.43 -3.35
CA ARG A 90 -5.19 11.46 -3.95
C ARG A 90 -6.62 11.41 -3.45
N THR A 91 -7.14 10.23 -3.18
CA THR A 91 -8.56 9.99 -2.85
C THR A 91 -8.83 9.61 -1.41
N ALA A 92 -7.79 9.34 -0.61
CA ALA A 92 -7.90 8.90 0.78
C ALA A 92 -8.43 10.02 1.71
N GLN A 93 -9.14 9.61 2.76
CA GLN A 93 -9.54 10.49 3.85
C GLN A 93 -8.32 11.04 4.62
N PRO A 94 -8.44 12.18 5.32
CA PRO A 94 -7.28 12.89 5.89
C PRO A 94 -6.34 12.03 6.74
N VAL A 95 -6.87 11.15 7.60
CA VAL A 95 -6.06 10.28 8.47
C VAL A 95 -5.32 9.22 7.64
N SER A 96 -6.04 8.51 6.78
CA SER A 96 -5.47 7.50 5.88
C SER A 96 -4.44 8.14 4.95
N LYS A 97 -4.72 9.33 4.44
CA LYS A 97 -3.82 10.12 3.59
C LYS A 97 -2.50 10.42 4.29
N ALA A 98 -2.53 10.83 5.57
CA ALA A 98 -1.32 11.09 6.35
C ALA A 98 -0.45 9.83 6.48
N LEU A 99 -1.06 8.68 6.80
CA LEU A 99 -0.37 7.40 6.91
C LEU A 99 0.21 6.93 5.56
N LEU A 100 -0.56 7.06 4.48
CA LEU A 100 -0.09 6.70 3.13
C LEU A 100 1.07 7.60 2.67
N ASN A 101 1.04 8.91 2.97
CA ASN A 101 2.17 9.80 2.71
C ASN A 101 3.42 9.41 3.50
N TYR A 102 3.26 9.00 4.76
CA TYR A 102 4.39 8.48 5.55
C TYR A 102 5.01 7.23 4.92
N ILE A 103 4.16 6.26 4.50
CA ILE A 103 4.61 5.06 3.80
C ILE A 103 5.31 5.43 2.48
N TYR A 104 4.76 6.38 1.73
CA TYR A 104 5.34 6.86 0.48
C TYR A 104 6.74 7.44 0.68
N ALA A 105 6.91 8.32 1.67
CA ALA A 105 8.22 8.87 2.02
C ALA A 105 9.23 7.78 2.40
N THR A 106 8.80 6.78 3.18
CA THR A 106 9.64 5.64 3.58
C THR A 106 10.10 4.81 2.38
N ILE A 107 9.20 4.57 1.41
CA ILE A 107 9.55 3.83 0.20
C ILE A 107 10.55 4.63 -0.64
N LEU A 108 10.32 5.92 -0.84
CA LEU A 108 11.23 6.78 -1.61
C LEU A 108 12.61 6.90 -0.94
N GLU A 109 12.67 7.01 0.38
CA GLU A 109 13.93 7.03 1.13
C GLU A 109 14.76 5.77 0.88
N LYS A 110 14.13 4.59 0.88
CA LYS A 110 14.79 3.32 0.59
C LYS A 110 15.16 3.16 -0.89
N TYR A 111 14.34 3.72 -1.78
CA TYR A 111 14.56 3.67 -3.22
C TYR A 111 15.76 4.53 -3.64
N SER A 112 15.87 5.73 -3.10
CA SER A 112 16.89 6.73 -3.50
C SER A 112 18.34 6.20 -3.44
N PRO A 113 18.82 5.54 -2.36
CA PRO A 113 20.18 5.02 -2.33
C PRO A 113 20.46 3.93 -3.36
N LYS A 114 19.47 3.07 -3.64
CA LYS A 114 19.58 1.97 -4.58
C LYS A 114 19.79 2.45 -6.03
N PHE A 115 19.21 3.60 -6.38
CA PHE A 115 19.26 4.18 -7.71
C PHE A 115 20.00 5.53 -7.76
N SER A 116 20.70 5.91 -6.70
CA SER A 116 21.38 7.21 -6.57
C SER A 116 22.29 7.53 -7.75
N TYR A 117 23.03 6.55 -8.26
CA TYR A 117 23.87 6.73 -9.43
C TYR A 117 23.08 7.03 -10.71
N GLN A 118 21.94 6.40 -10.91
CA GLN A 118 21.07 6.62 -12.06
C GLN A 118 20.39 7.99 -11.93
N ILE A 119 19.85 8.30 -10.75
CA ILE A 119 19.19 9.58 -10.44
C ILE A 119 20.16 10.76 -10.64
N SER A 120 21.43 10.62 -10.21
CA SER A 120 22.44 11.68 -10.36
C SER A 120 22.82 12.00 -11.79
N LYS A 121 22.55 11.09 -12.72
CA LYS A 121 22.79 11.29 -14.17
C LYS A 121 21.61 11.91 -14.91
N LEU A 122 20.44 11.98 -14.27
CA LEU A 122 19.25 12.55 -14.89
C LEU A 122 19.34 14.08 -14.87
N THR A 123 19.01 14.69 -16.00
CA THR A 123 18.93 16.15 -16.11
C THR A 123 17.61 16.62 -15.50
N PRO A 124 17.62 17.68 -14.66
CA PRO A 124 16.40 18.23 -14.09
C PRO A 124 15.38 18.62 -15.17
N LEU A 125 14.16 18.19 -15.02
CA LEU A 125 13.07 18.52 -15.93
C LEU A 125 12.55 19.94 -15.59
N LYS A 126 13.01 20.95 -16.29
CA LYS A 126 12.48 22.32 -16.13
C LYS A 126 10.96 22.32 -16.41
N ASN A 127 10.17 22.64 -15.37
CA ASN A 127 8.71 22.86 -15.43
C ASN A 127 7.80 21.65 -15.71
N GLN A 128 8.29 20.42 -15.64
CA GLN A 128 7.42 19.24 -15.72
C GLN A 128 7.59 18.38 -14.48
N LYS A 129 6.60 18.39 -13.60
CA LYS A 129 6.47 17.35 -12.58
C LYS A 129 5.93 16.09 -13.24
N SER A 130 6.82 15.24 -13.72
CA SER A 130 6.44 13.94 -14.22
C SER A 130 5.87 13.09 -13.08
N LYS A 131 4.83 12.31 -13.41
CA LYS A 131 4.32 11.27 -12.49
C LYS A 131 5.25 10.06 -12.42
N ASP A 132 6.11 9.92 -13.42
CA ASP A 132 7.09 8.85 -13.48
C ASP A 132 8.33 9.25 -12.69
N PHE A 133 8.45 8.72 -11.47
CA PHE A 133 9.57 8.99 -10.57
C PHE A 133 10.90 8.40 -11.05
N LEU A 134 10.89 7.47 -12.04
CA LEU A 134 12.11 6.92 -12.63
C LEU A 134 12.92 7.98 -13.41
N ILE A 135 12.27 9.07 -13.81
CA ILE A 135 12.93 10.17 -14.51
C ILE A 135 13.19 11.39 -13.62
N TRP A 136 12.91 11.31 -12.32
CA TRP A 136 13.23 12.38 -11.38
C TRP A 136 14.73 12.49 -11.19
N SER A 137 15.24 13.70 -11.22
CA SER A 137 16.63 14.01 -10.88
C SER A 137 16.80 14.21 -9.38
N SER A 138 18.03 14.39 -8.92
CA SER A 138 18.34 14.66 -7.51
C SER A 138 17.77 16.00 -7.01
N SER A 139 17.28 16.87 -7.89
CA SER A 139 16.67 18.16 -7.58
C SER A 139 15.14 18.16 -7.63
N ASP A 140 14.50 17.07 -8.02
CA ASP A 140 13.04 16.90 -8.09
C ASP A 140 12.49 16.30 -6.80
#